data_f38bde3ce3e451d6e8546a11b65670ab
#
_entry.id   f38bde3ce3e451d6e8546a11b65670ab
#
_cell.length_a   1.000
_cell.length_b   1.000
_cell.length_c   1.000
_cell.angle_alpha   90.00
_cell.angle_beta   90.00
_cell.angle_gamma   90.00
#
_symmetry.space_group_name_H-M   'P 1'
#
loop_
_entity.id
_entity.type
_entity.pdbx_description
1 polymer ?
#
loop_
_entity_poly.entity_id
_entity_poly.type
_entity_poly.pdbx_seq_one_letter_code
_entity_poly.pdbx_strand_id
1 'polypeptide(L)'
;MANEKLLEIKNLTVHYQSHDATVHAVENLNLSLGNGETLGLVGETGAGKTTTVKTIMRILPTPPARVVSGEIFFDGQDLLKISEKEMRKIRGKEIAMIFQDPMTSLNPVMTVADQIAEVIRLHDGGSRAEAHKKACDMLELVGIRPERGSDYPHQFSGGMKQRVVIAMALACNPRFLIADEPTTALDVTIQAQVLELMKKLKAQYQTAMVMITHDLGIVAEICDYVAIMYAGEVVEYGTREHIFNSTAHPYTKGLFACIPDIFTEQNELVPINGLTPDPTDLPQGCRFNPRCPYATERCRQEHPENVEIEPGHFVACHLINGGGNENA
;
A
#
# COMPACT_ATOMS: atom_id res chain seq x y z
N MET A 1 -12.32 -8.89 22.69
CA MET A 1 -12.02 -7.46 22.76
C MET A 1 -12.02 -6.98 21.32
N ALA A 2 -12.83 -5.99 20.95
CA ALA A 2 -12.81 -5.43 19.59
C ALA A 2 -11.38 -4.90 19.34
N ASN A 3 -10.74 -5.36 18.27
CA ASN A 3 -9.40 -4.90 17.89
C ASN A 3 -9.50 -3.38 17.67
N GLU A 4 -8.83 -2.58 18.47
CA GLU A 4 -8.82 -1.12 18.32
C GLU A 4 -8.17 -0.81 16.96
N LYS A 5 -8.94 -0.17 16.07
CA LYS A 5 -8.46 0.22 14.75
C LYS A 5 -7.38 1.30 14.90
N LEU A 6 -6.19 1.01 14.42
CA LEU A 6 -5.10 1.99 14.37
C LEU A 6 -5.31 3.00 13.24
N LEU A 7 -5.69 2.51 12.05
CA LEU A 7 -6.03 3.32 10.88
C LEU A 7 -7.47 3.01 10.47
N GLU A 8 -8.26 4.05 10.19
CA GLU A 8 -9.60 3.91 9.62
C GLU A 8 -9.82 5.01 8.57
N ILE A 9 -10.11 4.59 7.34
CA ILE A 9 -10.46 5.47 6.23
C ILE A 9 -11.95 5.31 5.97
N LYS A 10 -12.68 6.44 5.89
CA LYS A 10 -14.12 6.48 5.66
C LYS A 10 -14.46 7.34 4.46
N ASN A 11 -15.11 6.73 3.46
CA ASN A 11 -15.66 7.40 2.28
C ASN A 11 -14.68 8.38 1.60
N LEU A 12 -13.40 8.01 1.55
CA LEU A 12 -12.36 8.86 1.02
C LEU A 12 -12.49 8.98 -0.49
N THR A 13 -12.58 10.22 -0.97
CA THR A 13 -12.59 10.57 -2.40
C THR A 13 -11.49 11.58 -2.69
N VAL A 14 -10.64 11.25 -3.67
CA VAL A 14 -9.49 12.08 -4.07
C VAL A 14 -9.47 12.22 -5.59
N HIS A 15 -9.47 13.47 -6.04
CA HIS A 15 -9.37 13.81 -7.45
C HIS A 15 -8.08 14.58 -7.75
N TYR A 16 -7.61 14.48 -9.00
CA TYR A 16 -6.63 15.43 -9.55
C TYR A 16 -7.33 16.30 -10.59
N GLN A 17 -7.27 17.61 -10.36
CA GLN A 17 -7.92 18.58 -11.22
C GLN A 17 -6.89 19.29 -12.10
N SER A 18 -7.01 19.14 -13.41
CA SER A 18 -6.32 19.94 -14.41
C SER A 18 -7.28 20.96 -15.05
N HIS A 19 -6.78 21.80 -15.97
CA HIS A 19 -7.63 22.77 -16.66
C HIS A 19 -8.70 22.08 -17.53
N ASP A 20 -8.40 20.89 -18.08
CA ASP A 20 -9.21 20.25 -19.10
C ASP A 20 -9.92 18.97 -18.62
N ALA A 21 -9.50 18.41 -17.49
CA ALA A 21 -10.06 17.14 -17.01
C ALA A 21 -9.95 16.98 -15.49
N THR A 22 -10.84 16.17 -14.93
CA THR A 22 -10.79 15.68 -13.54
C THR A 22 -10.48 14.19 -13.56
N VAL A 23 -9.37 13.81 -12.94
CA VAL A 23 -8.98 12.41 -12.75
C VAL A 23 -9.57 11.90 -11.44
N HIS A 24 -10.42 10.91 -11.50
CA HIS A 24 -11.05 10.24 -10.36
C HIS A 24 -10.11 9.16 -9.82
N ALA A 25 -9.16 9.56 -8.97
CA ALA A 25 -8.08 8.69 -8.54
C ALA A 25 -8.47 7.74 -7.40
N VAL A 26 -9.34 8.19 -6.49
CA VAL A 26 -9.90 7.38 -5.39
C VAL A 26 -11.34 7.82 -5.18
N GLU A 27 -12.26 6.85 -5.05
CA GLU A 27 -13.68 7.09 -4.90
C GLU A 27 -14.26 6.24 -3.77
N ASN A 28 -14.89 6.90 -2.80
CA ASN A 28 -15.62 6.28 -1.70
C ASN A 28 -14.85 5.15 -0.99
N LEU A 29 -13.53 5.31 -0.83
CA LEU A 29 -12.67 4.28 -0.27
C LEU A 29 -12.93 4.12 1.23
N ASN A 30 -13.16 2.87 1.63
CA ASN A 30 -13.30 2.47 3.03
C ASN A 30 -12.29 1.37 3.33
N LEU A 31 -11.40 1.60 4.31
CA LEU A 31 -10.39 0.65 4.76
C LEU A 31 -10.16 0.78 6.26
N SER A 32 -9.78 -0.31 6.90
CA SER A 32 -9.35 -0.27 8.30
C SER A 32 -8.20 -1.24 8.56
N LEU A 33 -7.36 -0.90 9.54
CA LEU A 33 -6.21 -1.69 9.94
C LEU A 33 -6.04 -1.63 11.46
N GLY A 34 -5.86 -2.77 12.09
CA GLY A 34 -5.57 -2.90 13.51
C GLY A 34 -4.08 -2.74 13.83
N ASN A 35 -3.74 -2.69 15.13
CA ASN A 35 -2.36 -2.64 15.57
C ASN A 35 -1.62 -3.94 15.19
N GLY A 36 -0.41 -3.81 14.63
CA GLY A 36 0.45 -4.92 14.25
C GLY A 36 -0.03 -5.74 13.03
N GLU A 37 -1.17 -5.40 12.43
CA GLU A 37 -1.70 -6.06 11.23
C GLU A 37 -1.01 -5.54 9.96
N THR A 38 -1.02 -6.37 8.90
CA THR A 38 -0.56 -5.96 7.56
C THR A 38 -1.71 -6.05 6.57
N LEU A 39 -1.96 -4.94 5.89
CA LEU A 39 -2.90 -4.84 4.77
C LEU A 39 -2.15 -4.79 3.45
N GLY A 40 -2.38 -5.76 2.57
CA GLY A 40 -1.95 -5.71 1.17
C GLY A 40 -2.91 -4.85 0.35
N LEU A 41 -2.41 -3.84 -0.33
CA LEU A 41 -3.17 -3.00 -1.25
C LEU A 41 -2.75 -3.34 -2.68
N VAL A 42 -3.58 -4.10 -3.39
CA VAL A 42 -3.25 -4.74 -4.67
C VAL A 42 -4.13 -4.19 -5.78
N GLY A 43 -3.62 -4.16 -7.01
CA GLY A 43 -4.35 -3.73 -8.20
C GLY A 43 -3.42 -3.23 -9.29
N GLU A 44 -3.94 -3.02 -10.49
CA GLU A 44 -3.18 -2.51 -11.63
C GLU A 44 -2.65 -1.09 -11.40
N THR A 45 -1.70 -0.66 -12.25
CA THR A 45 -1.22 0.73 -12.26
C THR A 45 -2.40 1.67 -12.53
N GLY A 46 -2.47 2.77 -11.77
CA GLY A 46 -3.60 3.70 -11.87
C GLY A 46 -4.83 3.33 -11.01
N ALA A 47 -4.83 2.19 -10.30
CA ALA A 47 -5.95 1.80 -9.43
C ALA A 47 -6.17 2.71 -8.19
N GLY A 48 -5.29 3.68 -7.92
CA GLY A 48 -5.44 4.62 -6.79
C GLY A 48 -4.60 4.28 -5.54
N LYS A 49 -3.86 3.18 -5.53
CA LYS A 49 -3.08 2.69 -4.38
C LYS A 49 -2.13 3.74 -3.79
N THR A 50 -1.20 4.23 -4.59
CA THR A 50 -0.21 5.26 -4.18
C THR A 50 -0.89 6.58 -3.81
N THR A 51 -1.98 6.97 -4.49
CA THR A 51 -2.78 8.15 -4.13
C THR A 51 -3.36 8.00 -2.74
N THR A 52 -3.92 6.83 -2.40
CA THR A 52 -4.47 6.55 -1.07
C THR A 52 -3.42 6.74 0.03
N VAL A 53 -2.26 6.10 -0.09
CA VAL A 53 -1.23 6.19 0.96
C VAL A 53 -0.57 7.57 1.05
N LYS A 54 -0.39 8.26 -0.07
CA LYS A 54 0.06 9.66 -0.07
C LYS A 54 -0.96 10.61 0.56
N THR A 55 -2.26 10.29 0.46
CA THR A 55 -3.32 11.05 1.15
C THR A 55 -3.24 10.86 2.66
N ILE A 56 -3.02 9.63 3.14
CA ILE A 56 -2.79 9.35 4.58
C ILE A 56 -1.63 10.22 5.10
N MET A 57 -0.54 10.27 4.35
CA MET A 57 0.64 11.07 4.69
C MET A 57 0.47 12.58 4.45
N ARG A 58 -0.62 13.00 3.78
CA ARG A 58 -0.84 14.40 3.35
C ARG A 58 0.35 14.97 2.58
N ILE A 59 0.90 14.18 1.64
CA ILE A 59 2.03 14.57 0.78
C ILE A 59 1.66 14.63 -0.71
N LEU A 60 0.37 14.60 -1.02
CA LEU A 60 -0.09 14.86 -2.39
C LEU A 60 0.25 16.30 -2.80
N PRO A 61 0.71 16.50 -4.05
CA PRO A 61 0.92 17.85 -4.58
C PRO A 61 -0.43 18.56 -4.70
N THR A 62 -0.62 19.62 -3.96
CA THR A 62 -1.88 20.39 -3.93
C THR A 62 -1.60 21.82 -4.37
N PRO A 63 -2.04 22.30 -5.57
CA PRO A 63 -2.67 21.54 -6.64
C PRO A 63 -1.70 20.59 -7.35
N PRO A 64 -2.13 19.60 -8.21
CA PRO A 64 -3.50 19.40 -8.72
C PRO A 64 -4.38 18.49 -7.87
N ALA A 65 -3.83 17.79 -6.86
CA ALA A 65 -4.60 16.88 -6.02
C ALA A 65 -5.56 17.65 -5.08
N ARG A 66 -6.75 17.07 -4.89
CA ARG A 66 -7.76 17.56 -3.96
C ARG A 66 -8.44 16.39 -3.27
N VAL A 67 -8.49 16.39 -1.95
CA VAL A 67 -9.41 15.56 -1.17
C VAL A 67 -10.80 16.17 -1.27
N VAL A 68 -11.72 15.47 -1.91
CA VAL A 68 -13.10 15.93 -2.16
C VAL A 68 -13.97 15.66 -0.96
N SER A 69 -13.87 14.47 -0.37
CA SER A 69 -14.63 14.04 0.80
C SER A 69 -13.91 12.93 1.56
N GLY A 70 -14.45 12.59 2.72
CA GLY A 70 -14.00 11.49 3.55
C GLY A 70 -13.20 11.91 4.77
N GLU A 71 -12.82 10.92 5.56
CA GLU A 71 -12.09 11.08 6.80
C GLU A 71 -11.00 10.02 6.90
N ILE A 72 -9.87 10.36 7.53
CA ILE A 72 -8.76 9.43 7.80
C ILE A 72 -8.42 9.52 9.27
N PHE A 73 -8.81 8.52 10.04
CA PHE A 73 -8.48 8.42 11.44
C PHE A 73 -7.21 7.59 11.65
N PHE A 74 -6.27 8.14 12.38
CA PHE A 74 -5.11 7.43 12.91
C PHE A 74 -5.13 7.57 14.43
N ASP A 75 -5.20 6.44 15.13
CA ASP A 75 -5.32 6.39 16.60
C ASP A 75 -6.47 7.30 17.12
N GLY A 76 -7.60 7.29 16.43
CA GLY A 76 -8.78 8.10 16.74
C GLY A 76 -8.70 9.59 16.33
N GLN A 77 -7.56 10.06 15.79
CA GLN A 77 -7.37 11.44 15.36
C GLN A 77 -7.56 11.58 13.84
N ASP A 78 -8.44 12.47 13.40
CA ASP A 78 -8.64 12.73 11.96
C ASP A 78 -7.46 13.51 11.37
N LEU A 79 -6.64 12.80 10.58
CA LEU A 79 -5.44 13.35 9.95
C LEU A 79 -5.74 14.48 8.97
N LEU A 80 -6.93 14.52 8.37
CA LEU A 80 -7.29 15.56 7.40
C LEU A 80 -7.63 16.90 8.09
N LYS A 81 -8.04 16.85 9.38
CA LYS A 81 -8.47 18.04 10.15
C LYS A 81 -7.39 18.65 11.03
N ILE A 82 -6.33 17.89 11.36
CA ILE A 82 -5.23 18.43 12.18
C ILE A 82 -4.38 19.47 11.44
N SER A 83 -3.73 20.33 12.21
CA SER A 83 -2.82 21.34 11.66
C SER A 83 -1.57 20.71 11.02
N GLU A 84 -0.93 21.40 10.08
CA GLU A 84 0.31 20.92 9.48
C GLU A 84 1.45 20.76 10.52
N LYS A 85 1.43 21.58 11.57
CA LYS A 85 2.39 21.47 12.68
C LYS A 85 2.22 20.15 13.45
N GLU A 86 0.99 19.70 13.64
CA GLU A 86 0.69 18.39 14.26
C GLU A 86 1.04 17.24 13.32
N MET A 87 0.68 17.36 12.03
CA MET A 87 1.00 16.34 11.04
C MET A 87 2.52 16.11 10.89
N ARG A 88 3.35 17.17 10.98
CA ARG A 88 4.82 17.05 11.00
C ARG A 88 5.37 16.24 12.18
N LYS A 89 4.65 16.23 13.31
CA LYS A 89 5.06 15.39 14.46
C LYS A 89 4.71 13.92 14.26
N ILE A 90 3.68 13.65 13.46
CA ILE A 90 3.21 12.30 13.14
C ILE A 90 4.08 11.66 12.06
N ARG A 91 4.37 12.42 10.97
CA ARG A 91 5.22 11.94 9.89
C ARG A 91 6.64 11.63 10.38
N GLY A 92 7.13 10.43 10.09
CA GLY A 92 8.46 9.96 10.45
C GLY A 92 8.57 9.42 11.88
N LYS A 93 7.66 9.79 12.79
CA LYS A 93 7.64 9.29 14.16
C LYS A 93 6.58 8.22 14.39
N GLU A 94 5.31 8.54 14.12
CA GLU A 94 4.18 7.62 14.31
C GLU A 94 3.83 6.87 13.02
N ILE A 95 3.93 7.56 11.89
CA ILE A 95 3.69 7.03 10.55
C ILE A 95 4.94 7.25 9.70
N ALA A 96 5.52 6.18 9.18
CA ALA A 96 6.65 6.23 8.25
C ALA A 96 6.26 5.68 6.89
N MET A 97 7.00 6.07 5.85
CA MET A 97 6.77 5.60 4.48
C MET A 97 8.08 5.23 3.79
N ILE A 98 8.08 4.05 3.18
CA ILE A 98 9.09 3.60 2.22
C ILE A 98 8.52 3.88 0.84
N PHE A 99 9.20 4.72 0.06
CA PHE A 99 8.80 5.08 -1.30
C PHE A 99 9.29 4.04 -2.32
N GLN A 100 8.62 3.98 -3.46
CA GLN A 100 8.85 3.02 -4.53
C GLN A 100 10.31 2.99 -5.06
N ASP A 101 10.98 4.15 -5.09
CA ASP A 101 12.35 4.25 -5.62
C ASP A 101 13.36 4.61 -4.51
N PRO A 102 14.21 3.65 -4.07
CA PRO A 102 15.25 3.92 -3.09
C PRO A 102 16.36 4.84 -3.61
N MET A 103 16.50 4.95 -4.94
CA MET A 103 17.55 5.77 -5.56
C MET A 103 17.26 7.26 -5.39
N THR A 104 16.00 7.64 -5.44
CA THR A 104 15.54 9.04 -5.27
C THR A 104 15.25 9.39 -3.81
N SER A 105 15.14 8.38 -2.94
CA SER A 105 14.82 8.57 -1.51
C SER A 105 16.03 8.99 -0.67
N LEU A 106 17.24 8.70 -1.12
CA LEU A 106 18.49 9.02 -0.42
C LEU A 106 19.17 10.26 -0.99
N ASN A 107 19.61 11.16 -0.10
CA ASN A 107 20.41 12.33 -0.49
C ASN A 107 21.82 11.90 -0.89
N PRO A 108 22.26 12.09 -2.15
CA PRO A 108 23.55 11.58 -2.63
C PRO A 108 24.79 12.29 -2.02
N VAL A 109 24.60 13.47 -1.41
CA VAL A 109 25.70 14.26 -0.83
C VAL A 109 25.77 14.17 0.70
N MET A 110 24.98 13.29 1.31
CA MET A 110 25.03 12.99 2.75
C MET A 110 25.42 11.51 2.96
N THR A 111 26.15 11.24 4.04
CA THR A 111 26.44 9.86 4.44
C THR A 111 25.17 9.15 4.89
N VAL A 112 25.13 7.80 4.79
CA VAL A 112 23.90 7.07 5.13
C VAL A 112 23.58 7.15 6.63
N ALA A 113 24.60 7.16 7.50
CA ALA A 113 24.37 7.34 8.95
C ALA A 113 23.88 8.75 9.28
N ASP A 114 24.38 9.80 8.62
CA ASP A 114 23.91 11.16 8.87
C ASP A 114 22.44 11.33 8.46
N GLN A 115 21.96 10.70 7.39
CA GLN A 115 20.56 10.74 6.98
C GLN A 115 19.63 10.05 8.00
N ILE A 116 20.02 8.89 8.51
CA ILE A 116 19.27 8.20 9.57
C ILE A 116 19.31 9.03 10.86
N ALA A 117 20.48 9.55 11.24
CA ALA A 117 20.65 10.38 12.44
C ALA A 117 19.85 11.69 12.38
N GLU A 118 19.64 12.26 11.17
CA GLU A 118 18.81 13.44 10.98
C GLU A 118 17.35 13.16 11.38
N VAL A 119 16.79 12.04 10.93
CA VAL A 119 15.41 11.62 11.29
C VAL A 119 15.30 11.44 12.80
N ILE A 120 16.27 10.74 13.43
CA ILE A 120 16.29 10.52 14.89
C ILE A 120 16.32 11.85 15.64
N ARG A 121 17.21 12.77 15.25
CA ARG A 121 17.31 14.08 15.91
C ARG A 121 16.07 14.93 15.77
N LEU A 122 15.42 14.85 14.61
CA LEU A 122 14.20 15.63 14.33
C LEU A 122 13.04 15.20 15.22
N HIS A 123 12.91 13.90 15.51
CA HIS A 123 11.74 13.33 16.20
C HIS A 123 11.99 12.95 17.65
N ASP A 124 13.14 12.40 17.97
CA ASP A 124 13.50 11.97 19.34
C ASP A 124 14.37 13.00 20.07
N GLY A 125 14.97 13.95 19.31
CA GLY A 125 15.91 14.91 19.91
C GLY A 125 17.28 14.26 20.23
N GLY A 126 17.94 14.80 21.23
CA GLY A 126 19.25 14.32 21.68
C GLY A 126 20.45 14.97 20.97
N SER A 127 21.65 14.61 21.38
CA SER A 127 22.89 15.10 20.80
C SER A 127 23.17 14.45 19.43
N ARG A 128 24.00 15.11 18.62
CA ARG A 128 24.45 14.55 17.32
C ARG A 128 25.13 13.19 17.50
N ALA A 129 25.93 13.03 18.56
CA ALA A 129 26.67 11.80 18.82
C ALA A 129 25.73 10.63 19.19
N GLU A 130 24.72 10.88 20.00
CA GLU A 130 23.70 9.88 20.37
C GLU A 130 22.87 9.45 19.15
N ALA A 131 22.41 10.40 18.35
CA ALA A 131 21.67 10.10 17.14
C ALA A 131 22.51 9.31 16.13
N HIS A 132 23.78 9.66 15.95
CA HIS A 132 24.69 8.92 15.09
C HIS A 132 24.93 7.50 15.59
N LYS A 133 25.08 7.30 16.91
CA LYS A 133 25.18 5.95 17.48
C LYS A 133 23.94 5.13 17.18
N LYS A 134 22.74 5.66 17.45
CA LYS A 134 21.47 4.99 17.11
C LYS A 134 21.37 4.69 15.60
N ALA A 135 21.85 5.59 14.73
CA ALA A 135 21.87 5.35 13.29
C ALA A 135 22.76 4.18 12.91
N CYS A 136 23.93 4.03 13.56
CA CYS A 136 24.80 2.87 13.36
C CYS A 136 24.14 1.57 13.87
N ASP A 137 23.46 1.60 15.01
CA ASP A 137 22.70 0.46 15.54
C ASP A 137 21.58 0.05 14.57
N MET A 138 20.89 1.02 13.93
CA MET A 138 19.89 0.75 12.90
C MET A 138 20.49 0.17 11.62
N LEU A 139 21.67 0.60 11.21
CA LEU A 139 22.38 0.00 10.06
C LEU A 139 22.73 -1.47 10.34
N GLU A 140 23.23 -1.77 11.52
CA GLU A 140 23.52 -3.15 11.94
C GLU A 140 22.25 -4.01 11.94
N LEU A 141 21.12 -3.49 12.43
CA LEU A 141 19.83 -4.17 12.46
C LEU A 141 19.35 -4.59 11.05
N VAL A 142 19.62 -3.77 10.02
CA VAL A 142 19.31 -4.08 8.61
C VAL A 142 20.42 -4.85 7.90
N GLY A 143 21.45 -5.33 8.63
CA GLY A 143 22.53 -6.13 8.11
C GLY A 143 23.60 -5.34 7.33
N ILE A 144 23.75 -4.04 7.63
CA ILE A 144 24.81 -3.18 7.12
C ILE A 144 25.81 -2.92 8.25
N ARG A 145 27.09 -3.20 8.02
CA ARG A 145 28.12 -2.96 9.04
C ARG A 145 28.18 -1.48 9.44
N PRO A 146 28.23 -1.14 10.74
CA PRO A 146 28.22 0.24 11.25
C PRO A 146 29.32 1.14 10.65
N GLU A 147 30.50 0.57 10.34
CA GLU A 147 31.64 1.31 9.74
C GLU A 147 31.27 1.90 8.38
N ARG A 148 30.33 1.27 7.68
CA ARG A 148 29.82 1.77 6.40
C ARG A 148 28.85 2.95 6.54
N GLY A 149 28.50 3.34 7.75
CA GLY A 149 27.68 4.51 8.03
C GLY A 149 28.26 5.82 7.48
N SER A 150 29.58 5.90 7.36
CA SER A 150 30.30 7.03 6.75
C SER A 150 30.31 7.04 5.21
N ASP A 151 29.83 5.97 4.57
CA ASP A 151 29.77 5.86 3.12
C ASP A 151 28.59 6.67 2.57
N TYR A 152 28.69 7.05 1.29
CA TYR A 152 27.64 7.74 0.55
C TYR A 152 26.75 6.76 -0.23
N PRO A 153 25.50 7.13 -0.57
CA PRO A 153 24.57 6.25 -1.27
C PRO A 153 25.11 5.64 -2.58
N HIS A 154 25.95 6.35 -3.32
CA HIS A 154 26.52 5.83 -4.56
C HIS A 154 27.50 4.65 -4.36
N GLN A 155 27.98 4.42 -3.14
CA GLN A 155 28.86 3.31 -2.78
C GLN A 155 28.10 2.03 -2.40
N PHE A 156 26.75 2.07 -2.42
CA PHE A 156 25.86 0.97 -2.05
C PHE A 156 25.19 0.36 -3.29
N SER A 157 24.98 -0.96 -3.27
CA SER A 157 24.10 -1.64 -4.23
C SER A 157 22.63 -1.25 -4.03
N GLY A 158 21.75 -1.54 -5.00
CA GLY A 158 20.31 -1.27 -4.90
C GLY A 158 19.70 -1.85 -3.63
N GLY A 159 19.94 -3.14 -3.35
CA GLY A 159 19.44 -3.78 -2.13
C GLY A 159 20.00 -3.22 -0.83
N MET A 160 21.25 -2.73 -0.84
CA MET A 160 21.81 -2.05 0.34
C MET A 160 21.17 -0.67 0.54
N LYS A 161 20.92 0.09 -0.53
CA LYS A 161 20.19 1.37 -0.46
C LYS A 161 18.78 1.15 0.10
N GLN A 162 18.09 0.09 -0.35
CA GLN A 162 16.78 -0.26 0.16
C GLN A 162 16.82 -0.55 1.67
N ARG A 163 17.82 -1.30 2.14
CA ARG A 163 18.01 -1.56 3.58
C ARG A 163 18.26 -0.25 4.36
N VAL A 164 19.00 0.71 3.80
CA VAL A 164 19.19 2.04 4.41
C VAL A 164 17.88 2.79 4.50
N VAL A 165 17.05 2.79 3.45
CA VAL A 165 15.72 3.42 3.45
C VAL A 165 14.80 2.78 4.49
N ILE A 166 14.83 1.44 4.62
CA ILE A 166 14.09 0.72 5.68
C ILE A 166 14.59 1.13 7.07
N ALA A 167 15.92 1.19 7.28
CA ALA A 167 16.50 1.65 8.54
C ALA A 167 16.05 3.07 8.88
N MET A 168 16.03 3.96 7.90
CA MET A 168 15.58 5.35 8.05
C MET A 168 14.09 5.44 8.39
N ALA A 169 13.24 4.65 7.73
CA ALA A 169 11.81 4.61 8.00
C ALA A 169 11.49 4.08 9.42
N LEU A 170 12.27 3.12 9.92
CA LEU A 170 12.06 2.48 11.22
C LEU A 170 12.85 3.13 12.37
N ALA A 171 13.67 4.15 12.08
CA ALA A 171 14.60 4.74 13.05
C ALA A 171 13.94 5.30 14.32
N CYS A 172 12.66 5.71 14.23
CA CYS A 172 11.87 6.23 15.35
C CYS A 172 10.80 5.24 15.84
N ASN A 173 10.88 3.96 15.47
CA ASN A 173 9.93 2.90 15.85
C ASN A 173 8.46 3.29 15.56
N PRO A 174 8.10 3.56 14.30
CA PRO A 174 6.76 4.00 13.96
C PRO A 174 5.72 2.92 14.27
N ARG A 175 4.53 3.35 14.70
CA ARG A 175 3.39 2.45 14.91
C ARG A 175 2.77 1.98 13.60
N PHE A 176 2.94 2.77 12.54
CA PHE A 176 2.39 2.46 11.22
C PHE A 176 3.43 2.71 10.11
N LEU A 177 3.64 1.70 9.28
CA LEU A 177 4.55 1.74 8.14
C LEU A 177 3.78 1.61 6.84
N ILE A 178 4.01 2.50 5.92
CA ILE A 178 3.56 2.41 4.53
C ILE A 178 4.73 1.95 3.68
N ALA A 179 4.58 0.85 2.95
CA ALA A 179 5.58 0.33 2.04
C ALA A 179 5.01 0.35 0.61
N ASP A 180 5.40 1.35 -0.17
CA ASP A 180 4.94 1.53 -1.55
C ASP A 180 5.93 0.85 -2.50
N GLU A 181 5.61 -0.37 -2.94
CA GLU A 181 6.44 -1.23 -3.80
C GLU A 181 7.91 -1.37 -3.32
N PRO A 182 8.15 -1.80 -2.08
CA PRO A 182 9.46 -1.71 -1.43
C PRO A 182 10.53 -2.62 -2.06
N THR A 183 10.17 -3.49 -2.98
CA THR A 183 11.07 -4.47 -3.61
C THR A 183 11.17 -4.30 -5.12
N THR A 184 10.48 -3.33 -5.70
CA THR A 184 10.57 -3.02 -7.13
C THR A 184 12.01 -2.69 -7.52
N ALA A 185 12.46 -3.19 -8.66
CA ALA A 185 13.83 -3.06 -9.19
C ALA A 185 14.94 -3.78 -8.38
N LEU A 186 14.58 -4.71 -7.49
CA LEU A 186 15.52 -5.63 -6.84
C LEU A 186 15.48 -7.00 -7.54
N ASP A 187 16.64 -7.69 -7.54
CA ASP A 187 16.65 -9.10 -7.95
C ASP A 187 15.93 -9.99 -6.92
N VAL A 188 15.45 -11.15 -7.37
CA VAL A 188 14.59 -12.06 -6.56
C VAL A 188 15.23 -12.44 -5.22
N THR A 189 16.54 -12.66 -5.20
CA THR A 189 17.26 -13.04 -3.97
C THR A 189 17.29 -11.90 -2.96
N ILE A 190 17.58 -10.70 -3.42
CA ILE A 190 17.60 -9.49 -2.58
C ILE A 190 16.19 -9.14 -2.13
N GLN A 191 15.18 -9.27 -3.02
CA GLN A 191 13.77 -9.11 -2.68
C GLN A 191 13.38 -9.99 -1.49
N ALA A 192 13.66 -11.30 -1.55
CA ALA A 192 13.36 -12.23 -0.46
C ALA A 192 14.04 -11.81 0.87
N GLN A 193 15.30 -11.39 0.80
CA GLN A 193 16.03 -10.91 1.99
C GLN A 193 15.43 -9.64 2.60
N VAL A 194 14.98 -8.69 1.76
CA VAL A 194 14.33 -7.44 2.20
C VAL A 194 12.98 -7.74 2.84
N LEU A 195 12.20 -8.65 2.27
CA LEU A 195 10.89 -9.05 2.81
C LEU A 195 11.03 -9.76 4.16
N GLU A 196 11.99 -10.68 4.28
CA GLU A 196 12.26 -11.35 5.56
C GLU A 196 12.73 -10.36 6.64
N LEU A 197 13.56 -9.38 6.27
CA LEU A 197 13.94 -8.29 7.15
C LEU A 197 12.72 -7.48 7.62
N MET A 198 11.81 -7.10 6.70
CA MET A 198 10.60 -6.35 7.03
C MET A 198 9.67 -7.13 7.96
N LYS A 199 9.48 -8.45 7.73
CA LYS A 199 8.73 -9.33 8.63
C LYS A 199 9.31 -9.34 10.04
N LYS A 200 10.63 -9.56 10.15
CA LYS A 200 11.32 -9.58 11.42
C LYS A 200 11.15 -8.27 12.18
N LEU A 201 11.34 -7.14 11.51
CA LEU A 201 11.23 -5.81 12.13
C LEU A 201 9.78 -5.48 12.51
N LYS A 202 8.79 -5.82 11.64
CA LYS A 202 7.36 -5.72 11.98
C LYS A 202 7.03 -6.47 13.26
N ALA A 203 7.48 -7.72 13.37
CA ALA A 203 7.22 -8.55 14.56
C ALA A 203 7.90 -8.00 15.81
N GLN A 204 9.14 -7.51 15.69
CA GLN A 204 9.90 -6.95 16.80
C GLN A 204 9.28 -5.66 17.35
N TYR A 205 8.80 -4.77 16.48
CA TYR A 205 8.27 -3.46 16.85
C TYR A 205 6.74 -3.41 16.92
N GLN A 206 6.04 -4.51 16.60
CA GLN A 206 4.58 -4.57 16.53
C GLN A 206 3.98 -3.47 15.63
N THR A 207 4.70 -3.12 14.57
CA THR A 207 4.31 -2.07 13.61
C THR A 207 3.19 -2.59 12.70
N ALA A 208 2.08 -1.84 12.61
CA ALA A 208 1.08 -2.10 11.58
C ALA A 208 1.61 -1.66 10.20
N MET A 209 1.20 -2.32 9.12
CA MET A 209 1.77 -2.05 7.80
C MET A 209 0.72 -2.03 6.69
N VAL A 210 0.82 -1.06 5.79
CA VAL A 210 0.19 -1.15 4.45
C VAL A 210 1.28 -1.44 3.43
N MET A 211 1.14 -2.57 2.74
CA MET A 211 2.04 -3.00 1.67
C MET A 211 1.37 -2.81 0.32
N ILE A 212 1.90 -1.94 -0.51
CA ILE A 212 1.51 -1.84 -1.92
C ILE A 212 2.46 -2.70 -2.73
N THR A 213 1.91 -3.63 -3.48
CA THR A 213 2.67 -4.46 -4.41
C THR A 213 1.76 -4.99 -5.52
N HIS A 214 2.32 -5.31 -6.66
CA HIS A 214 1.67 -6.07 -7.73
C HIS A 214 2.02 -7.56 -7.68
N ASP A 215 2.90 -7.98 -6.77
CA ASP A 215 3.31 -9.37 -6.57
C ASP A 215 2.42 -10.03 -5.52
N LEU A 216 1.49 -10.88 -5.99
CA LEU A 216 0.56 -11.63 -5.13
C LEU A 216 1.27 -12.67 -4.27
N GLY A 217 2.46 -13.14 -4.66
CA GLY A 217 3.28 -14.03 -3.84
C GLY A 217 3.74 -13.32 -2.55
N ILE A 218 4.16 -12.06 -2.65
CA ILE A 218 4.50 -11.23 -1.49
C ILE A 218 3.28 -11.03 -0.58
N VAL A 219 2.11 -10.75 -1.18
CA VAL A 219 0.86 -10.58 -0.44
C VAL A 219 0.51 -11.82 0.35
N ALA A 220 0.58 -12.99 -0.30
CA ALA A 220 0.32 -14.29 0.34
C ALA A 220 1.25 -14.58 1.52
N GLU A 221 2.46 -14.07 1.47
CA GLU A 221 3.50 -14.34 2.48
C GLU A 221 3.45 -13.41 3.69
N ILE A 222 3.05 -12.12 3.50
CA ILE A 222 3.23 -11.08 4.54
C ILE A 222 1.91 -10.53 5.05
N CYS A 223 0.86 -10.48 4.22
CA CYS A 223 -0.37 -9.77 4.55
C CYS A 223 -1.32 -10.61 5.39
N ASP A 224 -1.96 -9.97 6.35
CA ASP A 224 -3.06 -10.53 7.15
C ASP A 224 -4.41 -10.30 6.44
N TYR A 225 -4.56 -9.10 5.84
CA TYR A 225 -5.73 -8.69 5.05
C TYR A 225 -5.28 -8.21 3.67
N VAL A 226 -6.20 -8.27 2.71
CA VAL A 226 -5.94 -7.83 1.34
C VAL A 226 -7.13 -7.00 0.85
N ALA A 227 -6.82 -5.85 0.25
CA ALA A 227 -7.77 -5.01 -0.47
C ALA A 227 -7.38 -4.96 -1.94
N ILE A 228 -8.27 -5.41 -2.79
CA ILE A 228 -8.10 -5.38 -4.25
C ILE A 228 -8.71 -4.08 -4.77
N MET A 229 -7.88 -3.22 -5.33
CA MET A 229 -8.30 -1.94 -5.90
C MET A 229 -8.38 -2.00 -7.43
N TYR A 230 -9.44 -1.44 -7.97
CA TYR A 230 -9.64 -1.25 -9.40
C TYR A 230 -10.25 0.11 -9.68
N ALA A 231 -9.64 0.89 -10.58
CA ALA A 231 -10.14 2.20 -11.03
C ALA A 231 -10.60 3.13 -9.88
N GLY A 232 -9.82 3.21 -8.79
CA GLY A 232 -10.05 4.08 -7.64
C GLY A 232 -10.95 3.52 -6.53
N GLU A 233 -11.42 2.28 -6.64
CA GLU A 233 -12.31 1.64 -5.65
C GLU A 233 -11.75 0.32 -5.14
N VAL A 234 -12.18 -0.11 -3.94
CA VAL A 234 -11.98 -1.48 -3.46
C VAL A 234 -13.09 -2.34 -4.00
N VAL A 235 -12.75 -3.33 -4.82
CA VAL A 235 -13.70 -4.27 -5.42
C VAL A 235 -13.83 -5.56 -4.64
N GLU A 236 -12.81 -5.93 -3.87
CA GLU A 236 -12.82 -7.07 -2.97
C GLU A 236 -11.89 -6.82 -1.78
N TYR A 237 -12.34 -7.15 -0.56
CA TYR A 237 -11.59 -7.00 0.68
C TYR A 237 -11.84 -8.18 1.59
N GLY A 238 -10.80 -8.71 2.19
CA GLY A 238 -10.94 -9.80 3.15
C GLY A 238 -9.62 -10.20 3.79
N THR A 239 -9.65 -11.26 4.60
CA THR A 239 -8.42 -11.90 5.05
C THR A 239 -7.64 -12.45 3.86
N ARG A 240 -6.35 -12.67 4.03
CA ARG A 240 -5.54 -13.35 3.02
C ARG A 240 -6.21 -14.66 2.55
N GLU A 241 -6.75 -15.45 3.48
CA GLU A 241 -7.41 -16.71 3.16
C GLU A 241 -8.66 -16.54 2.30
N HIS A 242 -9.49 -15.51 2.58
CA HIS A 242 -10.64 -15.18 1.75
C HIS A 242 -10.22 -14.86 0.31
N ILE A 243 -9.23 -13.99 0.16
CA ILE A 243 -8.80 -13.53 -1.17
C ILE A 243 -8.12 -14.63 -1.98
N PHE A 244 -7.34 -15.52 -1.36
CA PHE A 244 -6.61 -16.57 -2.08
C PHE A 244 -7.42 -17.86 -2.28
N ASN A 245 -8.29 -18.23 -1.33
CA ASN A 245 -9.01 -19.50 -1.37
C ASN A 245 -10.50 -19.36 -1.76
N SER A 246 -11.12 -18.19 -1.52
CA SER A 246 -12.53 -17.93 -1.76
C SER A 246 -12.77 -16.70 -2.64
N THR A 247 -11.83 -16.46 -3.58
CA THR A 247 -11.89 -15.30 -4.51
C THR A 247 -13.26 -15.19 -5.17
N ALA A 248 -13.90 -14.03 -5.02
CA ALA A 248 -15.26 -13.85 -5.50
C ALA A 248 -15.38 -12.89 -6.69
N HIS A 249 -14.67 -11.74 -6.67
CA HIS A 249 -14.78 -10.74 -7.73
C HIS A 249 -14.10 -11.21 -9.03
N PRO A 250 -14.73 -11.05 -10.22
CA PRO A 250 -14.13 -11.48 -11.50
C PRO A 250 -12.77 -10.84 -11.82
N TYR A 251 -12.53 -9.59 -11.41
CA TYR A 251 -11.24 -8.94 -11.56
C TYR A 251 -10.16 -9.63 -10.73
N THR A 252 -10.45 -9.96 -9.47
CA THR A 252 -9.52 -10.69 -8.59
C THR A 252 -9.19 -12.06 -9.15
N LYS A 253 -10.20 -12.79 -9.65
CA LYS A 253 -10.00 -14.07 -10.37
C LYS A 253 -9.08 -13.90 -11.58
N GLY A 254 -9.27 -12.82 -12.34
CA GLY A 254 -8.41 -12.50 -13.49
C GLY A 254 -6.96 -12.20 -13.07
N LEU A 255 -6.73 -11.50 -11.95
CA LEU A 255 -5.38 -11.27 -11.42
C LEU A 255 -4.67 -12.59 -11.07
N PHE A 256 -5.37 -13.54 -10.44
CA PHE A 256 -4.81 -14.85 -10.14
C PHE A 256 -4.55 -15.69 -11.38
N ALA A 257 -5.41 -15.61 -12.39
CA ALA A 257 -5.24 -16.33 -13.65
C ALA A 257 -4.01 -15.84 -14.46
N CYS A 258 -3.48 -14.68 -14.16
CA CYS A 258 -2.24 -14.17 -14.74
C CYS A 258 -0.97 -14.70 -14.05
N ILE A 259 -1.09 -15.45 -12.93
CA ILE A 259 0.05 -16.04 -12.23
C ILE A 259 0.33 -17.42 -12.85
N PRO A 260 1.59 -17.70 -13.28
CA PRO A 260 1.94 -19.04 -13.75
C PRO A 260 1.77 -20.08 -12.65
N ASP A 261 0.98 -21.12 -12.89
CA ASP A 261 0.97 -22.29 -12.02
C ASP A 261 2.05 -23.26 -12.47
N ILE A 262 3.10 -23.39 -11.65
CA ILE A 262 4.24 -24.28 -11.92
C ILE A 262 3.90 -25.78 -11.80
N PHE A 263 2.72 -26.14 -11.29
CA PHE A 263 2.28 -27.51 -11.10
C PHE A 263 1.31 -28.01 -12.18
N THR A 264 0.79 -27.10 -13.02
CA THR A 264 -0.09 -27.48 -14.14
C THR A 264 0.63 -27.31 -15.48
N GLU A 265 0.40 -28.26 -16.40
CA GLU A 265 0.92 -28.19 -17.78
C GLU A 265 0.23 -27.11 -18.65
N GLN A 266 -0.66 -26.29 -18.09
CA GLN A 266 -1.30 -25.19 -18.79
C GLN A 266 -0.29 -24.05 -18.95
N ASN A 267 0.35 -24.01 -20.12
CA ASN A 267 1.40 -23.04 -20.48
C ASN A 267 0.87 -21.67 -20.96
N GLU A 268 -0.43 -21.43 -20.97
CA GLU A 268 -0.98 -20.15 -21.43
C GLU A 268 -1.52 -19.34 -20.27
N LEU A 269 -0.85 -18.19 -20.01
CA LEU A 269 -1.37 -17.17 -19.11
C LEU A 269 -2.64 -16.56 -19.74
N VAL A 270 -3.71 -16.45 -18.95
CA VAL A 270 -4.96 -15.83 -19.38
C VAL A 270 -4.94 -14.35 -18.94
N PRO A 271 -4.57 -13.41 -19.83
CA PRO A 271 -4.54 -12.01 -19.47
C PRO A 271 -5.98 -11.48 -19.28
N ILE A 272 -6.13 -10.47 -18.42
CA ILE A 272 -7.37 -9.70 -18.34
C ILE A 272 -7.50 -8.87 -19.63
N ASN A 273 -8.48 -9.19 -20.46
CA ASN A 273 -8.68 -8.52 -21.75
C ASN A 273 -9.05 -7.04 -21.59
N GLY A 274 -8.62 -6.23 -22.55
CA GLY A 274 -8.93 -4.80 -22.62
C GLY A 274 -8.02 -3.91 -21.78
N LEU A 275 -8.22 -2.61 -21.88
CA LEU A 275 -7.47 -1.59 -21.16
C LEU A 275 -8.21 -1.19 -19.87
N THR A 276 -7.47 -0.72 -18.87
CA THR A 276 -8.07 -0.06 -17.71
C THR A 276 -8.88 1.16 -18.15
N PRO A 277 -10.03 1.44 -17.52
CA PRO A 277 -10.83 2.62 -17.84
C PRO A 277 -10.01 3.91 -17.70
N ASP A 278 -10.32 4.88 -18.55
CA ASP A 278 -9.79 6.22 -18.42
C ASP A 278 -10.30 6.82 -17.10
N PRO A 279 -9.42 7.23 -16.17
CA PRO A 279 -9.86 7.79 -14.90
C PRO A 279 -10.51 9.17 -15.02
N THR A 280 -10.53 9.76 -16.22
CA THR A 280 -11.26 11.00 -16.54
C THR A 280 -12.68 10.74 -17.08
N ASP A 281 -12.96 9.50 -17.52
CA ASP A 281 -14.25 9.08 -18.08
C ASP A 281 -14.57 7.65 -17.62
N LEU A 282 -14.92 7.51 -16.35
CA LEU A 282 -15.19 6.22 -15.73
C LEU A 282 -16.56 5.67 -16.18
N PRO A 283 -16.73 4.34 -16.33
CA PRO A 283 -18.00 3.70 -16.56
C PRO A 283 -19.05 4.06 -15.49
N GLN A 284 -20.31 4.30 -15.91
CA GLN A 284 -21.40 4.68 -15.00
C GLN A 284 -21.72 3.61 -13.94
N GLY A 285 -21.73 2.33 -14.37
CA GLY A 285 -22.01 1.21 -13.49
C GLY A 285 -20.75 0.65 -12.83
N CYS A 286 -20.68 -0.66 -12.79
CA CYS A 286 -19.47 -1.37 -12.33
C CYS A 286 -18.26 -0.94 -13.20
N ARG A 287 -17.20 -0.45 -12.60
CA ARG A 287 -16.01 0.05 -13.32
C ARG A 287 -15.29 -1.04 -14.09
N PHE A 288 -15.42 -2.30 -13.65
CA PHE A 288 -14.83 -3.44 -14.34
C PHE A 288 -15.71 -3.96 -15.50
N ASN A 289 -16.96 -3.46 -15.69
CA ASN A 289 -17.89 -3.99 -16.69
C ASN A 289 -17.31 -4.09 -18.11
N PRO A 290 -16.46 -3.15 -18.62
CA PRO A 290 -15.94 -3.25 -19.98
C PRO A 290 -14.98 -4.43 -20.21
N ARG A 291 -14.39 -4.96 -19.15
CA ARG A 291 -13.41 -6.05 -19.15
C ARG A 291 -13.96 -7.35 -18.53
N CYS A 292 -15.12 -7.27 -17.88
CA CYS A 292 -15.70 -8.40 -17.17
C CYS A 292 -16.34 -9.40 -18.15
N PRO A 293 -15.91 -10.67 -18.18
CA PRO A 293 -16.52 -11.68 -19.07
C PRO A 293 -17.96 -12.02 -18.68
N TYR A 294 -18.38 -11.66 -17.47
CA TYR A 294 -19.71 -11.91 -16.93
C TYR A 294 -20.59 -10.66 -16.86
N ALA A 295 -20.19 -9.57 -17.55
CA ALA A 295 -20.90 -8.29 -17.47
C ALA A 295 -22.35 -8.42 -17.99
N THR A 296 -23.30 -7.98 -17.19
CA THR A 296 -24.72 -7.90 -17.54
C THR A 296 -25.12 -6.45 -17.81
N GLU A 297 -26.37 -6.24 -18.30
CA GLU A 297 -26.89 -4.89 -18.49
C GLU A 297 -26.94 -4.09 -17.18
N ARG A 298 -27.25 -4.76 -16.07
CA ARG A 298 -27.20 -4.15 -14.74
C ARG A 298 -25.80 -3.64 -14.39
N CYS A 299 -24.75 -4.38 -14.74
CA CYS A 299 -23.37 -3.95 -14.51
C CYS A 299 -22.99 -2.68 -15.28
N ARG A 300 -23.68 -2.39 -16.41
CA ARG A 300 -23.43 -1.17 -17.21
C ARG A 300 -24.16 0.04 -16.65
N GLN A 301 -25.30 -0.17 -15.99
CA GLN A 301 -26.21 0.90 -15.56
C GLN A 301 -26.07 1.24 -14.07
N GLU A 302 -25.78 0.25 -13.24
CA GLU A 302 -25.78 0.39 -11.79
C GLU A 302 -24.38 0.07 -11.20
N HIS A 303 -23.96 0.91 -10.25
CA HIS A 303 -22.75 0.63 -9.46
C HIS A 303 -23.06 -0.47 -8.43
N PRO A 304 -22.22 -1.53 -8.31
CA PRO A 304 -22.47 -2.58 -7.33
C PRO A 304 -22.21 -2.08 -5.90
N GLU A 305 -23.12 -2.42 -5.00
CA GLU A 305 -22.89 -2.22 -3.57
C GLU A 305 -21.82 -3.18 -3.04
N ASN A 306 -21.07 -2.74 -2.03
CA ASN A 306 -20.13 -3.59 -1.32
C ASN A 306 -20.88 -4.45 -0.31
N VAL A 307 -20.88 -5.76 -0.49
CA VAL A 307 -21.62 -6.73 0.31
C VAL A 307 -20.68 -7.66 1.04
N GLU A 308 -20.97 -7.91 2.31
CA GLU A 308 -20.29 -8.91 3.12
C GLU A 308 -20.85 -10.30 2.77
N ILE A 309 -20.01 -11.16 2.16
CA ILE A 309 -20.37 -12.51 1.71
C ILE A 309 -20.05 -13.58 2.75
N GLU A 310 -19.00 -13.35 3.52
CA GLU A 310 -18.59 -14.12 4.69
C GLU A 310 -18.09 -13.13 5.76
N PRO A 311 -18.04 -13.50 7.04
CA PRO A 311 -17.59 -12.58 8.09
C PRO A 311 -16.22 -11.95 7.78
N GLY A 312 -16.20 -10.64 7.51
CA GLY A 312 -15.01 -9.88 7.13
C GLY A 312 -14.58 -10.01 5.66
N HIS A 313 -15.36 -10.66 4.79
CA HIS A 313 -15.12 -10.75 3.34
C HIS A 313 -16.16 -9.91 2.59
N PHE A 314 -15.70 -8.83 1.96
CA PHE A 314 -16.54 -7.85 1.27
C PHE A 314 -16.26 -7.85 -0.24
N VAL A 315 -17.31 -7.78 -1.04
CA VAL A 315 -17.21 -7.82 -2.51
C VAL A 315 -18.20 -6.85 -3.15
N ALA A 316 -17.72 -6.03 -4.08
CA ALA A 316 -18.52 -5.12 -4.87
C ALA A 316 -18.84 -5.72 -6.25
N CYS A 317 -19.79 -6.66 -6.33
CA CYS A 317 -20.14 -7.35 -7.57
C CYS A 317 -21.61 -7.75 -7.65
N HIS A 318 -22.28 -7.43 -8.76
CA HIS A 318 -23.69 -7.80 -8.98
C HIS A 318 -23.95 -9.30 -9.11
N LEU A 319 -22.95 -10.09 -9.52
CA LEU A 319 -23.09 -11.56 -9.60
C LEU A 319 -23.34 -12.19 -8.22
N ILE A 320 -22.86 -11.53 -7.16
CA ILE A 320 -22.99 -12.01 -5.79
C ILE A 320 -24.29 -11.51 -5.18
N ASN A 321 -24.71 -10.27 -5.51
CA ASN A 321 -25.90 -9.64 -4.99
C ASN A 321 -27.22 -10.16 -5.61
N GLY A 322 -27.12 -10.94 -6.68
CA GLY A 322 -28.29 -11.47 -7.39
C GLY A 322 -28.46 -12.96 -7.18
N GLY A 323 -28.72 -13.44 -5.96
CA GLY A 323 -28.89 -14.85 -5.56
C GLY A 323 -28.87 -15.85 -6.72
N GLY A 324 -27.93 -16.78 -6.71
CA GLY A 324 -27.55 -17.65 -7.80
C GLY A 324 -28.68 -18.00 -8.78
N ASN A 325 -28.54 -17.59 -10.01
CA ASN A 325 -29.07 -18.38 -11.09
C ASN A 325 -28.09 -19.54 -11.31
N GLU A 326 -28.48 -20.69 -10.79
CA GLU A 326 -28.00 -21.99 -11.25
C GLU A 326 -28.15 -22.01 -12.77
N ASN A 327 -27.03 -21.96 -13.51
CA ASN A 327 -26.80 -22.38 -14.89
C ASN A 327 -25.78 -21.42 -15.58
N ALA A 328 -24.50 -21.68 -15.39
CA ALA A 328 -23.44 -21.43 -16.37
C ALA A 328 -22.33 -22.47 -16.17
#